data_2294ec87b77068e28585e4b9ad15f144
#
_entry.id   2294ec87b77068e28585e4b9ad15f144
#
_cell.length_a   1.000
_cell.length_b   1.000
_cell.length_c   1.000
_cell.angle_alpha   90.00
_cell.angle_beta   90.00
_cell.angle_gamma   90.00
#
_symmetry.space_group_name_H-M   'P 1'
#
loop_
_entity.id
_entity.type
_entity.pdbx_description
1 polymer ?
#
loop_
_entity_poly.entity_id
_entity_poly.type
_entity_poly.pdbx_seq_one_letter_code
_entity_poly.pdbx_strand_id
1 'polypeptide(L)' 'MSNTPHELHEEFPEKAEAIHALKTKDAHFARLVEEYHDTNRAVHRAETRVEAVSDEAETALRQKRMRLKDEIWRALQAA' A
#
# COMPACT_ATOMS: atom_id res chain seq x y z
N MET A 1 -19.21 -5.03 6.00
CA MET A 1 -18.09 -4.78 5.10
C MET A 1 -16.84 -4.48 5.88
N SER A 2 -15.82 -5.26 5.68
CA SER A 2 -14.57 -4.98 6.36
C SER A 2 -13.77 -3.97 5.56
N ASN A 3 -13.30 -2.93 6.23
CA ASN A 3 -12.40 -1.97 5.62
C ASN A 3 -10.98 -2.32 6.03
N THR A 4 -10.12 -2.50 5.04
CA THR A 4 -8.71 -2.68 5.31
C THR A 4 -8.14 -1.31 5.66
N PRO A 5 -7.52 -1.14 6.83
CA PRO A 5 -6.93 0.15 7.20
C PRO A 5 -5.71 0.46 6.34
N HIS A 6 -5.27 1.71 6.37
CA HIS A 6 -4.08 2.18 5.66
C HIS A 6 -4.16 2.07 4.14
N GLU A 7 -5.37 2.14 3.58
CA GLU A 7 -5.53 2.24 2.13
C GLU A 7 -4.92 3.57 1.67
N LEU A 8 -4.48 3.62 0.41
CA LEU A 8 -3.81 4.82 -0.11
C LEU A 8 -4.66 6.07 -0.01
N HIS A 9 -5.98 5.95 -0.22
CA HIS A 9 -6.85 7.12 -0.11
C HIS A 9 -6.97 7.62 1.33
N GLU A 10 -6.67 6.76 2.31
CA GLU A 10 -6.63 7.15 3.71
C GLU A 10 -5.29 7.77 4.09
N GLU A 11 -4.20 7.22 3.52
CA GLU A 11 -2.85 7.69 3.80
C GLU A 11 -2.55 9.02 3.08
N PHE A 12 -3.12 9.19 1.89
CA PHE A 12 -2.92 10.39 1.07
C PHE A 12 -4.26 10.93 0.59
N PRO A 13 -5.13 11.37 1.49
CA PRO A 13 -6.49 11.79 1.09
C PRO A 13 -6.50 12.97 0.12
N GLU A 14 -5.51 13.84 0.19
CA GLU A 14 -5.41 15.00 -0.69
C GLU A 14 -4.82 14.66 -2.05
N LYS A 15 -4.32 13.42 -2.21
CA LYS A 15 -3.65 12.99 -3.43
C LYS A 15 -4.45 11.95 -4.20
N ALA A 16 -5.70 11.70 -3.83
CA ALA A 16 -6.50 10.65 -4.47
C ALA A 16 -6.58 10.82 -5.98
N GLU A 17 -6.81 12.04 -6.44
CA GLU A 17 -6.90 12.32 -7.88
C GLU A 17 -5.55 12.17 -8.57
N ALA A 18 -4.48 12.61 -7.91
CA ALA A 18 -3.13 12.48 -8.46
C ALA A 18 -2.73 11.02 -8.59
N ILE A 19 -3.08 10.19 -7.60
CA ILE A 19 -2.81 8.77 -7.62
C ILE A 19 -3.54 8.13 -8.81
N HIS A 20 -4.82 8.44 -8.97
CA HIS A 20 -5.61 7.89 -10.05
C HIS A 20 -5.06 8.30 -11.42
N ALA A 21 -4.73 9.58 -11.58
CA ALA A 21 -4.18 10.08 -12.83
C ALA A 21 -2.85 9.43 -13.19
N LEU A 22 -1.98 9.29 -12.21
CA LEU A 22 -0.66 8.70 -12.44
C LEU A 22 -0.76 7.21 -12.74
N LYS A 23 -1.67 6.49 -12.09
CA LYS A 23 -1.93 5.07 -12.38
C LYS A 23 -2.33 4.87 -13.85
N THR A 24 -3.07 5.81 -14.39
CA THR A 24 -3.53 5.73 -15.78
C THR A 24 -2.39 5.95 -16.77
N LYS A 25 -1.42 6.79 -16.42
CA LYS A 25 -0.32 7.16 -17.30
C LYS A 25 0.92 6.29 -17.17
N ASP A 26 1.16 5.76 -15.98
CA ASP A 26 2.44 5.12 -15.66
C ASP A 26 2.19 3.70 -15.17
N ALA A 27 2.54 2.73 -16.01
CA ALA A 27 2.35 1.31 -15.68
C ALA A 27 3.18 0.88 -14.47
N HIS A 28 4.38 1.45 -14.30
CA HIS A 28 5.21 1.15 -13.15
C HIS A 28 4.55 1.64 -11.86
N PHE A 29 4.01 2.84 -11.88
CA PHE A 29 3.29 3.38 -10.73
C PHE A 29 2.05 2.54 -10.41
N ALA A 30 1.31 2.13 -11.43
CA ALA A 30 0.13 1.27 -11.24
C ALA A 30 0.52 -0.02 -10.54
N ARG A 31 1.66 -0.60 -10.90
CA ARG A 31 2.16 -1.82 -10.26
C ARG A 31 2.54 -1.58 -8.81
N LEU A 32 3.17 -0.45 -8.51
CA LEU A 32 3.50 -0.09 -7.13
C LEU A 32 2.24 -0.01 -6.27
N VAL A 33 1.19 0.58 -6.82
CA VAL A 33 -0.08 0.71 -6.10
C VAL A 33 -0.69 -0.66 -5.84
N GLU A 34 -0.67 -1.55 -6.82
CA GLU A 34 -1.17 -2.92 -6.64
C GLU A 34 -0.38 -3.67 -5.59
N GLU A 35 0.94 -3.56 -5.62
CA GLU A 35 1.79 -4.20 -4.62
C GLU A 35 1.52 -3.66 -3.23
N TYR A 36 1.28 -2.35 -3.13
CA TYR A 36 0.93 -1.74 -1.86
C TYR A 36 -0.37 -2.33 -1.31
N HIS A 37 -1.39 -2.42 -2.15
CA HIS A 37 -2.68 -2.98 -1.72
C HIS A 37 -2.55 -4.43 -1.29
N ASP A 38 -1.82 -5.24 -2.05
CA ASP A 38 -1.63 -6.65 -1.71
C ASP A 38 -0.87 -6.80 -0.39
N THR A 39 0.19 -6.01 -0.22
CA THR A 39 0.99 -6.05 1.01
C THR A 39 0.17 -5.56 2.20
N ASN A 40 -0.60 -4.51 2.01
CA ASN A 40 -1.45 -3.96 3.06
C ASN A 40 -2.51 -4.97 3.52
N ARG A 41 -3.11 -5.67 2.57
CA ARG A 41 -4.07 -6.72 2.91
C ARG A 41 -3.41 -7.87 3.66
N ALA A 42 -2.18 -8.24 3.27
CA ALA A 42 -1.43 -9.28 3.97
C ALA A 42 -1.12 -8.87 5.41
N VAL A 43 -0.71 -7.62 5.63
CA VAL A 43 -0.49 -7.10 6.98
C VAL A 43 -1.78 -7.17 7.79
N HIS A 44 -2.88 -6.75 7.19
CA HIS A 44 -4.18 -6.75 7.87
C HIS A 44 -4.60 -8.16 8.27
N ARG A 45 -4.44 -9.14 7.38
CA ARG A 45 -4.76 -10.54 7.68
C ARG A 45 -3.90 -11.06 8.83
N ALA A 46 -2.63 -10.70 8.86
CA ALA A 46 -1.72 -11.11 9.93
C ALA A 46 -2.11 -10.46 11.25
N GLU A 47 -2.44 -9.18 11.23
CA GLU A 47 -2.80 -8.44 12.43
C GLU A 47 -4.13 -8.89 13.03
N THR A 48 -5.06 -9.31 12.19
CA THR A 48 -6.37 -9.79 12.65
C THR A 48 -6.38 -11.27 12.94
N ARG A 49 -5.24 -11.94 12.77
CA ARG A 49 -5.08 -13.37 13.03
C ARG A 49 -5.94 -14.27 12.14
N VAL A 50 -6.35 -13.74 10.99
CA VAL A 50 -7.05 -14.55 9.98
C VAL A 50 -6.08 -15.54 9.37
N GLU A 51 -4.82 -15.13 9.24
CA GLU A 51 -3.74 -15.96 8.74
C GLU A 51 -2.65 -16.02 9.78
N ALA A 52 -2.18 -17.24 10.08
CA ALA A 52 -1.08 -17.41 11.02
C ALA A 52 0.24 -17.15 10.32
N VAL A 53 0.96 -16.13 10.76
CA VAL A 53 2.29 -15.83 10.28
C VAL A 53 3.20 -15.62 11.48
N SER A 54 4.51 -15.83 11.28
CA SER A 54 5.47 -15.58 12.34
C SER A 54 5.62 -14.07 12.56
N ASP A 55 6.12 -13.70 13.74
CA ASP A 55 6.39 -12.30 14.05
C ASP A 55 7.39 -11.71 13.06
N GLU A 56 8.37 -12.51 12.64
CA GLU A 56 9.36 -12.07 11.67
C GLU A 56 8.72 -11.79 10.31
N ALA A 57 7.81 -12.66 9.87
CA ALA A 57 7.11 -12.48 8.61
C ALA A 57 6.21 -11.26 8.66
N GLU A 58 5.53 -11.05 9.79
CA GLU A 58 4.66 -9.88 9.95
C GLU A 58 5.48 -8.58 9.92
N THR A 59 6.63 -8.57 10.59
CA THR A 59 7.53 -7.41 10.58
C THR A 59 8.01 -7.11 9.16
N ALA A 60 8.38 -8.15 8.41
CA ALA A 60 8.83 -8.00 7.03
C ALA A 60 7.74 -7.40 6.14
N LEU A 61 6.50 -7.83 6.35
CA LEU A 61 5.36 -7.28 5.59
C LEU A 61 5.14 -5.79 5.89
N ARG A 62 5.26 -5.41 7.16
CA ARG A 62 5.11 -4.00 7.54
C ARG A 62 6.23 -3.14 6.96
N GLN A 63 7.44 -3.65 6.95
CA GLN A 63 8.59 -2.95 6.36
C GLN A 63 8.40 -2.78 4.85
N LYS A 64 7.91 -3.82 4.19
CA LYS A 64 7.63 -3.76 2.76
C LYS A 64 6.54 -2.71 2.47
N ARG A 65 5.48 -2.69 3.29
CA ARG A 65 4.42 -1.70 3.12
C ARG A 65 4.95 -0.28 3.24
N MET A 66 5.82 -0.05 4.21
CA MET A 66 6.40 1.26 4.41
C MET A 66 7.26 1.70 3.22
N ARG A 67 8.08 0.78 2.68
CA ARG A 67 8.91 1.08 1.52
C ARG A 67 8.06 1.40 0.28
N LEU A 68 6.98 0.64 0.08
CA LEU A 68 6.09 0.89 -1.05
C LEU A 68 5.39 2.23 -0.91
N LYS A 69 4.97 2.58 0.29
CA LYS A 69 4.36 3.86 0.57
C LYS A 69 5.32 5.01 0.26
N ASP A 70 6.58 4.86 0.68
CA ASP A 70 7.61 5.87 0.40
C ASP A 70 7.87 6.02 -1.09
N GLU A 71 7.92 4.91 -1.82
CA GLU A 71 8.11 4.95 -3.26
C GLU A 71 6.95 5.63 -3.97
N ILE A 72 5.74 5.32 -3.54
CA ILE A 72 4.54 5.95 -4.08
C ILE A 72 4.57 7.45 -3.82
N TRP A 73 4.94 7.84 -2.61
CA TRP A 73 5.06 9.25 -2.25
C TRP A 73 6.07 9.98 -3.14
N ARG A 74 7.24 9.39 -3.35
CA ARG A 74 8.27 9.96 -4.20
C ARG A 74 7.79 10.11 -5.65
N ALA A 75 7.09 9.11 -6.16
CA ALA A 75 6.54 9.16 -7.50
C ALA A 75 5.53 10.30 -7.64
N LEU A 76 4.69 10.50 -6.63
CA LEU A 76 3.72 11.58 -6.62
C LEU A 76 4.40 12.95 -6.58
N GLN A 77 5.51 13.06 -5.85
CA GLN A 77 6.26 14.31 -5.78
C GLN A 77 6.94 14.63 -7.11
N ALA A 78 7.36 13.61 -7.85
CA ALA A 78 8.05 13.76 -9.12
C ALA A 78 7.10 14.03 -10.29
N ALA A 79 5.83 13.74 -10.11
CA ALA A 79 4.83 13.88 -11.18
C ALA A 79 4.40 15.33 -11.42
#